data_429a442c5491e39f1ffdb18bc778d931
#
_entry.id   429a442c5491e39f1ffdb18bc778d931
#
_cell.length_a   1.000
_cell.length_b   1.000
_cell.length_c   1.000
_cell.angle_alpha   90.00
_cell.angle_beta   90.00
_cell.angle_gamma   90.00
#
_symmetry.space_group_name_H-M   'P 1'
#
loop_
_entity.id
_entity.type
_entity.pdbx_description
1 polymer ?
#
loop_
_entity_poly.entity_id
_entity_poly.type
_entity_poly.pdbx_seq_one_letter_code
_entity_poly.pdbx_strand_id
1 'polypeptide(L)'
;TKQQKLQAASHWNTIARDVADKLSARIPTGSRLFVNQHSDASAFERAFASQLTTALVDAGHSVMRTPEGAMRVGVETQAIAFTADRPQHRHAGLPTALGAGVWALYDIVEYASNGPAKAALAAIASVDAYTWFQSEFASGDTPSMEIIVSASVTDASRYLARTSTAYYVSDSDQDLYLPHVEK
;
A
#
# COMPACT_ATOMS: atom_id res chain seq x y z
N THR A 1 -20.29 -8.41 7.02
CA THR A 1 -21.15 -7.56 7.87
C THR A 1 -20.83 -6.08 7.69
N LYS A 2 -21.73 -5.18 8.14
CA LYS A 2 -21.51 -3.72 8.06
C LYS A 2 -20.23 -3.28 8.80
N GLN A 3 -19.92 -3.94 9.90
CA GLN A 3 -18.73 -3.66 10.71
C GLN A 3 -17.43 -4.04 9.98
N GLN A 4 -17.41 -5.17 9.28
CA GLN A 4 -16.25 -5.58 8.47
C GLN A 4 -15.97 -4.60 7.33
N LYS A 5 -17.01 -4.07 6.67
CA LYS A 5 -16.87 -3.05 5.63
C LYS A 5 -16.31 -1.73 6.16
N LEU A 6 -16.69 -1.33 7.36
CA LEU A 6 -16.14 -0.11 8.01
C LEU A 6 -14.69 -0.28 8.40
N GLN A 7 -14.30 -1.47 8.87
CA GLN A 7 -12.92 -1.81 9.20
C GLN A 7 -12.06 -1.80 7.94
N ALA A 8 -12.50 -2.46 6.88
CA ALA A 8 -11.80 -2.47 5.59
C ALA A 8 -11.60 -1.05 5.03
N ALA A 9 -12.64 -0.21 5.08
CA ALA A 9 -12.54 1.18 4.63
C ALA A 9 -11.51 1.99 5.41
N SER A 10 -11.38 1.75 6.72
CA SER A 10 -10.34 2.35 7.55
C SER A 10 -8.93 1.88 7.15
N HIS A 11 -8.76 0.60 6.86
CA HIS A 11 -7.52 0.04 6.37
C HIS A 11 -7.12 0.61 5.00
N TRP A 12 -8.08 0.75 4.09
CA TRP A 12 -7.84 1.35 2.77
C TRP A 12 -7.39 2.81 2.87
N ASN A 13 -7.99 3.57 3.78
CA ASN A 13 -7.57 4.95 4.03
C ASN A 13 -6.13 5.01 4.55
N THR A 14 -5.75 4.14 5.48
CA THR A 14 -4.40 4.05 6.01
C THR A 14 -3.38 3.72 4.91
N ILE A 15 -3.69 2.76 4.04
CA ILE A 15 -2.85 2.38 2.90
C ILE A 15 -2.75 3.53 1.90
N ALA A 16 -3.86 4.20 1.59
CA ALA A 16 -3.87 5.32 0.66
C ALA A 16 -3.02 6.49 1.14
N ARG A 17 -3.01 6.79 2.43
CA ARG A 17 -2.14 7.81 3.03
C ARG A 17 -0.66 7.45 2.93
N ASP A 18 -0.30 6.21 3.21
CA ASP A 18 1.08 5.75 3.07
C ASP A 18 1.57 5.83 1.62
N VAL A 19 0.75 5.42 0.66
CA VAL A 19 1.05 5.53 -0.77
C VAL A 19 1.21 6.99 -1.19
N ALA A 20 0.30 7.88 -0.75
CA ALA A 20 0.38 9.31 -1.02
C ALA A 20 1.68 9.93 -0.47
N ASP A 21 2.07 9.58 0.75
CA ASP A 21 3.31 10.06 1.38
C ASP A 21 4.55 9.63 0.59
N LYS A 22 4.57 8.38 0.13
CA LYS A 22 5.68 7.84 -0.67
C LYS A 22 5.80 8.52 -2.04
N LEU A 23 4.68 8.73 -2.72
CA LEU A 23 4.65 9.44 -3.99
C LEU A 23 5.07 10.90 -3.80
N SER A 24 4.56 11.56 -2.75
CA SER A 24 4.84 12.97 -2.45
C SER A 24 6.32 13.22 -2.13
N ALA A 25 7.01 12.26 -1.56
CA ALA A 25 8.45 12.35 -1.31
C ALA A 25 9.31 12.40 -2.58
N ARG A 26 8.75 11.99 -3.72
CA ARG A 26 9.46 11.85 -5.01
C ARG A 26 9.05 12.84 -6.08
N ILE A 27 8.04 13.67 -5.82
CA ILE A 27 7.56 14.70 -6.73
C ILE A 27 7.56 16.07 -6.05
N PRO A 28 7.66 17.17 -6.80
CA PRO A 28 7.61 18.51 -6.22
C PRO A 28 6.28 18.77 -5.52
N THR A 29 6.31 19.46 -4.38
CA THR A 29 5.11 19.94 -3.69
C THR A 29 4.30 20.85 -4.61
N GLY A 30 2.98 20.72 -4.58
CA GLY A 30 2.09 21.49 -5.44
C GLY A 30 1.99 20.98 -6.87
N SER A 31 2.52 19.79 -7.17
CA SER A 31 2.40 19.14 -8.48
C SER A 31 0.93 18.99 -8.87
N ARG A 32 0.65 19.18 -10.18
CA ARG A 32 -0.67 18.94 -10.75
C ARG A 32 -0.81 17.48 -11.09
N LEU A 33 -1.73 16.79 -10.42
CA LEU A 33 -1.93 15.34 -10.51
C LEU A 33 -3.36 15.05 -10.97
N PHE A 34 -3.51 13.97 -11.74
CA PHE A 34 -4.79 13.39 -12.07
C PHE A 34 -4.77 11.91 -11.73
N VAL A 35 -5.66 11.48 -10.84
CA VAL A 35 -5.76 10.06 -10.46
C VAL A 35 -6.58 9.32 -11.50
N ASN A 36 -5.91 8.41 -12.23
CA ASN A 36 -6.58 7.58 -13.23
C ASN A 36 -7.56 6.61 -12.57
N GLN A 37 -8.71 6.47 -13.17
CA GLN A 37 -9.69 5.45 -12.84
C GLN A 37 -10.08 4.69 -14.10
N HIS A 38 -10.04 3.37 -14.05
CA HIS A 38 -10.53 2.53 -15.13
C HIS A 38 -12.05 2.42 -15.06
N SER A 39 -12.71 2.30 -16.21
CA SER A 39 -14.18 2.18 -16.27
C SER A 39 -14.70 0.89 -15.64
N ASP A 40 -13.88 -0.13 -15.58
CA ASP A 40 -14.13 -1.46 -15.02
C ASP A 40 -13.57 -1.63 -13.59
N ALA A 41 -13.17 -0.51 -12.95
CA ALA A 41 -12.61 -0.54 -11.60
C ALA A 41 -13.58 -1.18 -10.59
N SER A 42 -13.05 -2.04 -9.72
CA SER A 42 -13.77 -2.64 -8.61
C SER A 42 -14.24 -1.58 -7.59
N ALA A 43 -15.14 -1.96 -6.70
CA ALA A 43 -15.58 -1.08 -5.61
C ALA A 43 -14.40 -0.65 -4.71
N PHE A 44 -13.48 -1.58 -4.46
CA PHE A 44 -12.24 -1.31 -3.75
C PHE A 44 -11.39 -0.28 -4.48
N GLU A 45 -11.11 -0.48 -5.75
CA GLU A 45 -10.27 0.42 -6.55
C GLU A 45 -10.86 1.82 -6.63
N ARG A 46 -12.18 1.96 -6.78
CA ARG A 46 -12.85 3.27 -6.75
C ARG A 46 -12.73 3.95 -5.40
N ALA A 47 -12.97 3.22 -4.32
CA ALA A 47 -12.84 3.76 -2.95
C ALA A 47 -11.40 4.15 -2.64
N PHE A 48 -10.46 3.32 -3.04
CA PHE A 48 -9.04 3.58 -2.86
C PHE A 48 -8.58 4.82 -3.63
N ALA A 49 -8.98 4.97 -4.90
CA ALA A 49 -8.67 6.14 -5.71
C ALA A 49 -9.24 7.44 -5.10
N SER A 50 -10.44 7.36 -4.53
CA SER A 50 -11.05 8.49 -3.82
C SER A 50 -10.25 8.88 -2.57
N GLN A 51 -9.85 7.92 -1.78
CA GLN A 51 -9.05 8.14 -0.57
C GLN A 51 -7.63 8.62 -0.90
N LEU A 52 -7.02 8.08 -1.95
CA LEU A 52 -5.73 8.53 -2.45
C LEU A 52 -5.80 9.99 -2.93
N THR A 53 -6.85 10.36 -3.63
CA THR A 53 -7.10 11.75 -4.04
C THR A 53 -7.13 12.67 -2.83
N THR A 54 -7.88 12.32 -1.79
CA THR A 54 -7.93 13.11 -0.54
C THR A 54 -6.56 13.23 0.11
N ALA A 55 -5.82 12.12 0.21
CA ALA A 55 -4.49 12.11 0.81
C ALA A 55 -3.47 12.95 0.03
N LEU A 56 -3.55 12.97 -1.30
CA LEU A 56 -2.69 13.79 -2.16
C LEU A 56 -3.03 15.29 -2.02
N VAL A 57 -4.30 15.63 -1.90
CA VAL A 57 -4.73 17.02 -1.60
C VAL A 57 -4.21 17.46 -0.23
N ASP A 58 -4.33 16.60 0.78
CA ASP A 58 -3.83 16.88 2.14
C ASP A 58 -2.30 17.02 2.17
N ALA A 59 -1.59 16.33 1.27
CA ALA A 59 -0.14 16.46 1.09
C ALA A 59 0.28 17.75 0.35
N GLY A 60 -0.66 18.59 -0.08
CA GLY A 60 -0.42 19.88 -0.72
C GLY A 60 -0.31 19.84 -2.24
N HIS A 61 -0.73 18.77 -2.89
CA HIS A 61 -0.78 18.68 -4.35
C HIS A 61 -2.09 19.24 -4.93
N SER A 62 -2.01 19.70 -6.18
CA SER A 62 -3.19 20.14 -6.96
C SER A 62 -3.76 18.93 -7.70
N VAL A 63 -4.71 18.21 -7.11
CA VAL A 63 -5.35 17.07 -7.76
C VAL A 63 -6.45 17.58 -8.69
N MET A 64 -6.25 17.35 -9.99
CA MET A 64 -7.12 17.87 -11.05
C MET A 64 -8.30 16.92 -11.27
N ARG A 65 -9.43 17.50 -11.68
CA ARG A 65 -10.63 16.72 -12.05
C ARG A 65 -10.58 16.18 -13.47
N THR A 66 -9.66 16.69 -14.28
CA THR A 66 -9.45 16.30 -15.66
C THR A 66 -7.95 16.09 -15.92
N PRO A 67 -7.57 15.24 -16.89
CA PRO A 67 -6.17 14.88 -17.09
C PRO A 67 -5.32 15.95 -17.80
N GLU A 68 -5.93 16.98 -18.38
CA GLU A 68 -5.23 17.99 -19.18
C GLU A 68 -4.23 18.78 -18.32
N GLY A 69 -2.98 18.78 -18.75
CA GLY A 69 -1.90 19.51 -18.08
C GLY A 69 -1.50 18.96 -16.71
N ALA A 70 -1.93 17.74 -16.39
CA ALA A 70 -1.60 17.05 -15.15
C ALA A 70 -0.73 15.81 -15.40
N MET A 71 0.12 15.49 -14.42
CA MET A 71 0.76 14.18 -14.35
C MET A 71 -0.27 13.14 -13.92
N ARG A 72 -0.16 11.92 -14.45
CA ARG A 72 -1.12 10.86 -14.16
C ARG A 72 -0.64 9.99 -13.01
N VAL A 73 -1.53 9.76 -12.05
CA VAL A 73 -1.32 8.81 -10.97
C VAL A 73 -2.05 7.51 -11.33
N GLY A 74 -1.28 6.44 -11.49
CA GLY A 74 -1.81 5.10 -11.72
C GLY A 74 -1.64 4.22 -10.48
N VAL A 75 -2.61 3.35 -10.22
CA VAL A 75 -2.57 2.40 -9.11
C VAL A 75 -2.95 1.02 -9.62
N GLU A 76 -2.13 0.05 -9.27
CA GLU A 76 -2.38 -1.37 -9.48
C GLU A 76 -2.40 -2.08 -8.12
N THR A 77 -3.37 -2.94 -7.91
CA THR A 77 -3.53 -3.67 -6.65
C THR A 77 -3.62 -5.17 -6.90
N GLN A 78 -2.99 -5.94 -6.00
CA GLN A 78 -3.08 -7.39 -5.98
C GLN A 78 -3.33 -7.85 -4.54
N ALA A 79 -4.41 -8.58 -4.32
CA ALA A 79 -4.75 -9.12 -3.02
C ALA A 79 -4.52 -10.64 -2.99
N ILE A 80 -3.89 -11.12 -1.93
CA ILE A 80 -3.57 -12.54 -1.70
C ILE A 80 -4.01 -12.88 -0.29
N ALA A 81 -4.94 -13.84 -0.15
CA ALA A 81 -5.27 -14.36 1.18
C ALA A 81 -4.24 -15.40 1.62
N PHE A 82 -3.96 -15.40 2.90
CA PHE A 82 -3.15 -16.44 3.50
C PHE A 82 -3.99 -17.67 3.82
N THR A 83 -3.50 -18.82 3.39
CA THR A 83 -3.93 -20.11 3.95
C THR A 83 -2.98 -20.46 5.09
N ALA A 84 -3.50 -21.12 6.13
CA ALA A 84 -2.78 -21.44 7.36
C ALA A 84 -1.45 -22.22 7.15
N ASP A 85 -1.26 -22.82 5.97
CA ASP A 85 -0.13 -23.68 5.64
C ASP A 85 0.96 -23.02 4.76
N ARG A 86 0.87 -21.73 4.45
CA ARG A 86 1.88 -21.08 3.62
C ARG A 86 2.93 -20.36 4.47
N PRO A 87 4.21 -20.77 4.39
CA PRO A 87 5.29 -19.99 4.97
C PRO A 87 5.42 -18.63 4.26
N GLN A 88 5.37 -17.56 5.05
CA GLN A 88 5.33 -16.15 4.60
C GLN A 88 6.73 -15.61 4.24
N HIS A 89 7.51 -16.32 3.45
CA HIS A 89 8.92 -15.95 3.23
C HIS A 89 9.20 -15.16 1.95
N ARG A 90 8.22 -14.51 1.34
CA ARG A 90 8.44 -13.92 0.00
C ARG A 90 9.03 -12.52 -0.04
N HIS A 91 8.99 -11.76 1.03
CA HIS A 91 9.53 -10.39 1.02
C HIS A 91 10.41 -10.14 2.24
N ALA A 92 11.69 -9.93 2.00
CA ALA A 92 12.60 -9.42 3.02
C ALA A 92 12.37 -7.92 3.17
N GLY A 93 11.82 -7.49 4.29
CA GLY A 93 11.55 -6.10 4.58
C GLY A 93 11.29 -5.86 6.06
N LEU A 94 11.23 -4.61 6.46
CA LEU A 94 10.93 -4.22 7.83
C LEU A 94 9.42 -4.00 7.97
N PRO A 95 8.68 -4.85 8.71
CA PRO A 95 7.27 -4.63 8.96
C PRO A 95 7.08 -3.41 9.85
N THR A 96 6.27 -2.46 9.40
CA THR A 96 5.94 -1.24 10.13
C THR A 96 4.44 -1.16 10.31
N ALA A 97 3.99 -1.04 11.56
CA ALA A 97 2.58 -0.83 11.86
C ALA A 97 2.15 0.57 11.43
N LEU A 98 1.15 0.66 10.56
CA LEU A 98 0.56 1.92 10.09
C LEU A 98 -0.69 2.29 10.88
N GLY A 99 -1.32 1.32 11.49
CA GLY A 99 -2.52 1.48 12.29
C GLY A 99 -3.01 0.13 12.80
N ALA A 100 -4.14 0.09 13.52
CA ALA A 100 -4.71 -1.14 14.03
C ALA A 100 -5.10 -2.08 12.88
N GLY A 101 -4.42 -3.23 12.77
CA GLY A 101 -4.67 -4.26 11.76
C GLY A 101 -4.08 -3.99 10.39
N VAL A 102 -3.18 -3.01 10.24
CA VAL A 102 -2.46 -2.72 9.00
C VAL A 102 -0.97 -2.58 9.25
N TRP A 103 -0.18 -3.32 8.50
CA TRP A 103 1.28 -3.28 8.53
C TRP A 103 1.80 -3.11 7.10
N ALA A 104 2.85 -2.33 6.95
CA ALA A 104 3.58 -2.20 5.68
C ALA A 104 4.91 -2.92 5.77
N LEU A 105 5.27 -3.61 4.70
CA LEU A 105 6.60 -4.18 4.52
C LEU A 105 7.41 -3.22 3.64
N TYR A 106 8.34 -2.49 4.27
CA TYR A 106 9.25 -1.60 3.56
C TYR A 106 10.50 -2.35 3.11
N ASP A 107 10.94 -2.07 1.88
CA ASP A 107 12.20 -2.61 1.39
C ASP A 107 13.38 -2.00 2.19
N ILE A 108 14.15 -2.86 2.83
CA ILE A 108 15.31 -2.47 3.65
C ILE A 108 16.35 -1.71 2.83
N VAL A 109 16.39 -1.93 1.53
CA VAL A 109 17.37 -1.31 0.62
C VAL A 109 17.18 0.21 0.52
N GLU A 110 15.97 0.72 0.76
CA GLU A 110 15.73 2.18 0.73
C GLU A 110 16.24 2.91 1.98
N TYR A 111 16.43 2.23 3.11
CA TYR A 111 16.80 2.85 4.38
C TYR A 111 18.29 2.88 4.69
N ALA A 112 19.10 2.11 3.98
CA ALA A 112 20.53 2.02 4.23
C ALA A 112 21.36 2.60 3.08
N SER A 113 22.03 3.71 3.31
CA SER A 113 22.85 4.38 2.31
C SER A 113 24.22 3.73 2.03
N ASN A 114 24.71 2.81 2.87
CA ASN A 114 26.04 2.21 2.80
C ASN A 114 26.05 0.68 2.86
N GLY A 115 26.89 0.01 2.06
CA GLY A 115 26.93 -1.44 1.89
C GLY A 115 27.06 -2.30 3.16
N PRO A 116 28.00 -2.05 4.09
CA PRO A 116 28.13 -2.81 5.33
C PRO A 116 26.95 -2.61 6.30
N ALA A 117 26.40 -1.38 6.36
CA ALA A 117 25.24 -1.07 7.17
C ALA A 117 23.97 -1.73 6.62
N LYS A 118 23.87 -1.90 5.30
CA LYS A 118 22.78 -2.61 4.64
C LYS A 118 22.71 -4.08 5.06
N ALA A 119 23.84 -4.77 5.08
CA ALA A 119 23.90 -6.18 5.46
C ALA A 119 23.56 -6.39 6.94
N ALA A 120 24.06 -5.52 7.82
CA ALA A 120 23.77 -5.57 9.26
C ALA A 120 22.30 -5.26 9.56
N LEU A 121 21.74 -4.21 8.93
CA LEU A 121 20.32 -3.88 9.05
C LEU A 121 19.41 -4.96 8.49
N ALA A 122 19.77 -5.59 7.37
CA ALA A 122 19.03 -6.71 6.80
C ALA A 122 19.00 -7.92 7.73
N ALA A 123 20.12 -8.23 8.39
CA ALA A 123 20.19 -9.32 9.35
C ALA A 123 19.38 -9.04 10.62
N ILE A 124 19.46 -7.82 11.17
CA ILE A 124 18.69 -7.41 12.36
C ILE A 124 17.19 -7.36 12.01
N ALA A 125 16.83 -6.78 10.88
CA ALA A 125 15.44 -6.66 10.47
C ALA A 125 14.78 -8.01 10.15
N SER A 126 15.52 -9.01 9.66
CA SER A 126 14.97 -10.35 9.42
C SER A 126 14.68 -11.09 10.74
N VAL A 127 15.51 -10.91 11.76
CA VAL A 127 15.28 -11.47 13.10
C VAL A 127 14.16 -10.73 13.81
N ASP A 128 14.12 -9.40 13.73
CA ASP A 128 13.09 -8.57 14.34
C ASP A 128 11.73 -8.79 13.66
N ALA A 129 11.69 -8.94 12.34
CA ALA A 129 10.48 -9.28 11.60
C ALA A 129 9.91 -10.63 12.04
N TYR A 130 10.76 -11.65 12.15
CA TYR A 130 10.34 -12.98 12.61
C TYR A 130 9.82 -12.95 14.04
N THR A 131 10.53 -12.28 14.95
CA THR A 131 10.15 -12.14 16.36
C THR A 131 8.87 -11.32 16.50
N TRP A 132 8.74 -10.26 15.71
CA TRP A 132 7.55 -9.42 15.70
C TRP A 132 6.32 -10.21 15.19
N PHE A 133 6.43 -10.90 14.07
CA PHE A 133 5.36 -11.78 13.58
C PHE A 133 4.96 -12.81 14.66
N GLN A 134 5.91 -13.43 15.33
CA GLN A 134 5.59 -14.35 16.41
C GLN A 134 4.90 -13.70 17.62
N SER A 135 5.27 -12.48 17.99
CA SER A 135 4.64 -11.75 19.10
C SER A 135 3.23 -11.27 18.74
N GLU A 136 3.00 -10.82 17.53
CA GLU A 136 1.69 -10.40 17.04
C GLU A 136 0.74 -11.61 16.84
N PHE A 137 1.24 -12.75 16.42
CA PHE A 137 0.49 -14.01 16.42
C PHE A 137 -0.01 -14.39 17.82
N ALA A 138 0.73 -14.04 18.87
CA ALA A 138 0.32 -14.27 20.25
C ALA A 138 -0.70 -13.24 20.76
N SER A 139 -0.79 -12.05 20.18
CA SER A 139 -1.74 -10.97 20.56
C SER A 139 -3.10 -11.05 19.86
N GLY A 140 -3.30 -11.94 18.91
CA GLY A 140 -4.58 -12.21 18.26
C GLY A 140 -4.90 -11.35 17.02
N ASP A 141 -4.06 -10.36 16.68
CA ASP A 141 -4.19 -9.53 15.48
C ASP A 141 -3.32 -10.07 14.34
N THR A 142 -3.60 -11.30 13.92
CA THR A 142 -2.86 -11.94 12.84
C THR A 142 -3.27 -11.37 11.48
N PRO A 143 -2.32 -10.95 10.62
CA PRO A 143 -2.63 -10.61 9.25
C PRO A 143 -3.23 -11.82 8.52
N SER A 144 -4.34 -11.60 7.84
CA SER A 144 -5.03 -12.63 7.05
C SER A 144 -4.87 -12.46 5.55
N MET A 145 -4.46 -11.26 5.12
CA MET A 145 -4.28 -10.91 3.71
C MET A 145 -3.03 -10.08 3.47
N GLU A 146 -2.42 -10.31 2.31
CA GLU A 146 -1.39 -9.44 1.74
C GLU A 146 -2.00 -8.67 0.57
N ILE A 147 -1.81 -7.34 0.57
CA ILE A 147 -2.23 -6.47 -0.52
C ILE A 147 -0.98 -5.79 -1.06
N ILE A 148 -0.64 -6.08 -2.29
CA ILE A 148 0.45 -5.40 -2.99
C ILE A 148 -0.14 -4.21 -3.73
N VAL A 149 0.33 -3.02 -3.40
CA VAL A 149 -0.07 -1.78 -4.05
C VAL A 149 1.12 -1.21 -4.80
N SER A 150 0.99 -1.11 -6.10
CA SER A 150 1.95 -0.43 -6.98
C SER A 150 1.34 0.86 -7.46
N ALA A 151 1.97 1.97 -7.14
CA ALA A 151 1.52 3.30 -7.56
C ALA A 151 2.62 4.02 -8.33
N SER A 152 2.22 4.81 -9.31
CA SER A 152 3.14 5.56 -10.16
C SER A 152 2.61 6.94 -10.47
N VAL A 153 3.54 7.88 -10.67
CA VAL A 153 3.26 9.19 -11.26
C VAL A 153 4.01 9.26 -12.58
N THR A 154 3.28 9.51 -13.66
CA THR A 154 3.81 9.53 -15.02
C THR A 154 3.49 10.86 -15.70
N ASP A 155 4.40 11.31 -16.58
CA ASP A 155 4.10 12.27 -17.62
C ASP A 155 3.86 11.55 -18.95
N ALA A 156 3.85 12.28 -20.08
CA ALA A 156 3.57 11.70 -21.40
C ALA A 156 4.59 10.62 -21.85
N SER A 157 5.78 10.57 -21.26
CA SER A 157 6.90 9.77 -21.77
C SER A 157 7.64 8.92 -20.71
N ARG A 158 7.46 9.19 -19.42
CA ARG A 158 8.26 8.56 -18.38
C ARG A 158 7.54 8.45 -17.04
N TYR A 159 8.04 7.54 -16.22
CA TYR A 159 7.71 7.50 -14.79
C TYR A 159 8.52 8.56 -14.04
N LEU A 160 7.85 9.41 -13.29
CA LEU A 160 8.46 10.41 -12.41
C LEU A 160 8.64 9.87 -10.99
N ALA A 161 7.70 9.04 -10.55
CA ALA A 161 7.76 8.31 -9.31
C ALA A 161 7.09 6.95 -9.47
N ARG A 162 7.61 5.94 -8.79
CA ARG A 162 6.99 4.62 -8.70
C ARG A 162 7.29 4.01 -7.35
N THR A 163 6.29 3.41 -6.73
CA THR A 163 6.42 2.67 -5.49
C THR A 163 5.63 1.38 -5.58
N SER A 164 6.16 0.33 -4.98
CA SER A 164 5.45 -0.94 -4.81
C SER A 164 5.65 -1.39 -3.37
N THR A 165 4.56 -1.59 -2.65
CA THR A 165 4.59 -1.93 -1.23
C THR A 165 3.62 -3.06 -0.96
N ALA A 166 4.06 -4.04 -0.18
CA ALA A 166 3.20 -5.07 0.37
C ALA A 166 2.63 -4.59 1.70
N TYR A 167 1.32 -4.60 1.81
CA TYR A 167 0.58 -4.31 3.04
C TYR A 167 -0.06 -5.59 3.56
N TYR A 168 0.00 -5.77 4.87
CA TYR A 168 -0.65 -6.88 5.55
C TYR A 168 -1.84 -6.34 6.33
N VAL A 169 -3.00 -6.97 6.17
CA VAL A 169 -4.22 -6.56 6.83
C VAL A 169 -4.87 -7.74 7.56
N SER A 170 -5.53 -7.44 8.67
CA SER A 170 -6.26 -8.40 9.47
C SER A 170 -7.68 -8.68 8.98
N ASP A 171 -8.06 -8.13 7.83
CA ASP A 171 -9.38 -8.35 7.24
C ASP A 171 -9.57 -9.81 6.82
N SER A 172 -10.68 -10.41 7.20
CA SER A 172 -10.99 -11.81 6.91
C SER A 172 -11.77 -12.02 5.61
N ASP A 173 -12.26 -10.95 5.00
CA ASP A 173 -13.13 -11.00 3.83
C ASP A 173 -12.36 -10.58 2.56
N GLN A 174 -11.95 -11.57 1.77
CA GLN A 174 -11.28 -11.36 0.49
C GLN A 174 -12.13 -10.64 -0.55
N ASP A 175 -13.44 -10.86 -0.53
CA ASP A 175 -14.35 -10.32 -1.53
C ASP A 175 -14.41 -8.79 -1.49
N LEU A 176 -13.94 -8.18 -0.39
CA LEU A 176 -13.82 -6.72 -0.28
C LEU A 176 -12.72 -6.12 -1.18
N TYR A 177 -11.76 -6.94 -1.60
CA TYR A 177 -10.56 -6.49 -2.34
C TYR A 177 -10.51 -6.99 -3.78
N LEU A 178 -11.28 -8.00 -4.11
CA LEU A 178 -11.29 -8.60 -5.45
C LEU A 178 -12.38 -7.97 -6.33
N PRO A 179 -12.13 -7.82 -7.63
CA PRO A 179 -13.17 -7.44 -8.56
C PRO A 179 -14.29 -8.50 -8.55
N HIS A 180 -15.55 -8.05 -8.51
CA HIS A 180 -16.68 -8.93 -8.70
C HIS A 180 -16.63 -9.53 -10.11
N VAL A 181 -16.30 -10.81 -10.19
CA VAL A 181 -16.52 -11.59 -11.41
C VAL A 181 -18.01 -11.91 -11.43
N GLU A 182 -18.78 -11.15 -12.22
CA GLU A 182 -20.14 -11.57 -12.56
C GLU A 182 -20.05 -12.94 -13.25
N LYS A 183 -20.75 -13.93 -12.66
CA LYS A 183 -20.93 -15.25 -13.24
C LYS A 183 -22.07 -15.22 -14.24
#